data_f5ee78375d053934f471bd3bf7ad155e
#
_entry.id   f5ee78375d053934f471bd3bf7ad155e
#
_cell.length_a   1.000
_cell.length_b   1.000
_cell.length_c   1.000
_cell.angle_alpha   90.00
_cell.angle_beta   90.00
_cell.angle_gamma   90.00
#
_symmetry.space_group_name_H-M   'P 1'
#
loop_
_entity.id
_entity.type
_entity.pdbx_description
1 polymer ?
#
loop_
_entity_poly.entity_id
_entity_poly.type
_entity_poly.pdbx_seq_one_letter_code
_entity_poly.pdbx_strand_id
1 'polypeptide(L)'
;AAGILLGMAFGMVFLYWCFRVKDGWATFGVSLYLLGMVGSYVASTSYHALRPTSPWKERLRKWDHAAIYWHIAGSYSPITLVALRGEGPWGWLLFAFVWTCAIGGTISSLRKLKPHSNIETLTYVGMGLSVLVAFKPLLHAVEVSSVAWIIAEGVMFVTGAVFYSLHRRRYSHTVFH
;
A
#
# COMPACT_ATOMS: atom_id res chain seq x y z
N ALA A 1 10.30 -12.03 5.11
CA ALA A 1 10.45 -13.17 4.17
C ALA A 1 9.14 -13.94 3.97
N ALA A 2 8.42 -14.34 5.03
CA ALA A 2 7.16 -15.09 4.90
C ALA A 2 6.07 -14.33 4.12
N GLY A 3 5.91 -13.02 4.36
CA GLY A 3 4.95 -12.18 3.63
C GLY A 3 5.20 -12.12 2.12
N ILE A 4 6.46 -12.18 1.67
CA ILE A 4 6.79 -12.23 0.24
C ILE A 4 6.27 -13.54 -0.37
N LEU A 5 6.56 -14.67 0.27
CA LEU A 5 6.15 -15.99 -0.25
C LEU A 5 4.63 -16.14 -0.28
N LEU A 6 3.95 -15.78 0.80
CA LEU A 6 2.48 -15.81 0.86
C LEU A 6 1.86 -14.85 -0.15
N GLY A 7 2.36 -13.62 -0.23
CA GLY A 7 1.87 -12.63 -1.18
C GLY A 7 2.06 -13.06 -2.63
N MET A 8 3.20 -13.66 -2.96
CA MET A 8 3.42 -14.21 -4.30
C MET A 8 2.49 -15.40 -4.60
N ALA A 9 2.30 -16.32 -3.64
CA ALA A 9 1.44 -17.49 -3.82
C ALA A 9 -0.02 -17.07 -4.06
N PHE A 10 -0.61 -16.25 -3.18
CA PHE A 10 -1.97 -15.73 -3.36
C PHE A 10 -2.09 -14.84 -4.59
N GLY A 11 -1.09 -14.02 -4.85
CA GLY A 11 -1.08 -13.16 -6.02
C GLY A 11 -1.10 -13.91 -7.34
N MET A 12 -0.35 -15.01 -7.46
CA MET A 12 -0.40 -15.86 -8.63
C MET A 12 -1.79 -16.51 -8.82
N VAL A 13 -2.44 -16.92 -7.72
CA VAL A 13 -3.82 -17.43 -7.77
C VAL A 13 -4.78 -16.35 -8.28
N PHE A 14 -4.69 -15.11 -7.76
CA PHE A 14 -5.52 -14.00 -8.24
C PHE A 14 -5.27 -13.68 -9.70
N LEU A 15 -4.02 -13.63 -10.15
CA LEU A 15 -3.71 -13.40 -11.56
C LEU A 15 -4.24 -14.52 -12.44
N TYR A 16 -4.11 -15.77 -12.02
CA TYR A 16 -4.70 -16.90 -12.75
C TYR A 16 -6.20 -16.73 -12.96
N TRP A 17 -6.94 -16.36 -11.91
CA TRP A 17 -8.37 -16.10 -12.02
C TRP A 17 -8.68 -14.91 -12.94
N CYS A 18 -7.93 -13.80 -12.84
CA CYS A 18 -8.11 -12.65 -13.74
C CYS A 18 -7.92 -13.03 -15.21
N PHE A 19 -6.91 -13.84 -15.52
CA PHE A 19 -6.70 -14.37 -16.88
C PHE A 19 -7.83 -15.30 -17.33
N ARG A 20 -8.36 -16.12 -16.45
CA ARG A 20 -9.49 -17.02 -16.76
C ARG A 20 -10.76 -16.25 -17.10
N VAL A 21 -11.05 -15.16 -16.38
CA VAL A 21 -12.21 -14.27 -16.63
C VAL A 21 -11.97 -13.33 -17.81
N LYS A 22 -10.74 -13.24 -18.33
CA LYS A 22 -10.32 -12.35 -19.43
C LYS A 22 -10.62 -10.87 -19.15
N ASP A 23 -10.58 -10.44 -17.90
CA ASP A 23 -10.69 -9.01 -17.50
C ASP A 23 -9.30 -8.37 -17.45
N GLY A 24 -9.00 -7.56 -18.47
CA GLY A 24 -7.72 -6.84 -18.56
C GLY A 24 -7.52 -5.82 -17.44
N TRP A 25 -8.59 -5.17 -16.99
CA TRP A 25 -8.51 -4.21 -15.88
C TRP A 25 -8.27 -4.91 -14.54
N ALA A 26 -8.90 -6.06 -14.32
CA ALA A 26 -8.62 -6.88 -13.14
C ALA A 26 -7.17 -7.37 -13.16
N THR A 27 -6.69 -7.86 -14.29
CA THR A 27 -5.29 -8.28 -14.45
C THR A 27 -4.32 -7.14 -14.16
N PHE A 28 -4.57 -5.95 -14.71
CA PHE A 28 -3.74 -4.77 -14.49
C PHE A 28 -3.77 -4.32 -13.03
N GLY A 29 -4.95 -4.19 -12.43
CA GLY A 29 -5.12 -3.77 -11.04
C GLY A 29 -4.44 -4.73 -10.05
N VAL A 30 -4.62 -6.04 -10.23
CA VAL A 30 -3.96 -7.07 -9.40
C VAL A 30 -2.45 -7.06 -9.61
N SER A 31 -1.96 -6.83 -10.82
CA SER A 31 -0.52 -6.72 -11.09
C SER A 31 0.09 -5.53 -10.36
N LEU A 32 -0.57 -4.37 -10.34
CA LEU A 32 -0.12 -3.20 -9.59
C LEU A 32 -0.13 -3.46 -8.08
N TYR A 33 -1.14 -4.15 -7.57
CA TYR A 33 -1.19 -4.58 -6.16
C TYR A 33 0.01 -5.47 -5.81
N LEU A 34 0.29 -6.48 -6.61
CA LEU A 34 1.41 -7.39 -6.37
C LEU A 34 2.76 -6.69 -6.43
N LEU A 35 2.96 -5.80 -7.41
CA LEU A 35 4.18 -5.00 -7.53
C LEU A 35 4.38 -4.11 -6.29
N GLY A 36 3.33 -3.44 -5.82
CA GLY A 36 3.38 -2.62 -4.62
C GLY A 36 3.69 -3.44 -3.36
N MET A 37 2.99 -4.55 -3.18
CA MET A 37 3.15 -5.43 -2.01
C MET A 37 4.53 -6.10 -1.98
N VAL A 38 4.91 -6.79 -3.05
CA VAL A 38 6.20 -7.50 -3.13
C VAL A 38 7.36 -6.50 -3.06
N GLY A 39 7.24 -5.37 -3.80
CA GLY A 39 8.24 -4.30 -3.77
C GLY A 39 8.45 -3.73 -2.37
N SER A 40 7.37 -3.50 -1.62
CA SER A 40 7.42 -3.03 -0.24
C SER A 40 8.11 -4.03 0.68
N TYR A 41 7.73 -5.30 0.63
CA TYR A 41 8.36 -6.32 1.46
C TYR A 41 9.84 -6.56 1.11
N VAL A 42 10.21 -6.49 -0.17
CA VAL A 42 11.60 -6.61 -0.60
C VAL A 42 12.42 -5.41 -0.12
N ALA A 43 11.92 -4.18 -0.28
CA ALA A 43 12.59 -2.97 0.17
C ALA A 43 12.80 -3.00 1.69
N SER A 44 11.77 -3.35 2.46
CA SER A 44 11.82 -3.44 3.91
C SER A 44 12.79 -4.54 4.38
N THR A 45 12.68 -5.75 3.82
CA THR A 45 13.58 -6.86 4.17
C THR A 45 15.03 -6.50 3.87
N SER A 46 15.30 -5.89 2.71
CA SER A 46 16.65 -5.48 2.31
C SER A 46 17.22 -4.42 3.25
N TYR A 47 16.41 -3.42 3.62
CA TYR A 47 16.81 -2.39 4.57
C TYR A 47 17.16 -2.98 5.94
N HIS A 48 16.30 -3.86 6.47
CA HIS A 48 16.49 -4.42 7.82
C HIS A 48 17.62 -5.47 7.87
N ALA A 49 17.86 -6.21 6.80
CA ALA A 49 18.95 -7.21 6.72
C ALA A 49 20.35 -6.58 6.72
N LEU A 50 20.51 -5.33 6.31
CA LEU A 50 21.80 -4.66 6.27
C LEU A 50 22.26 -4.17 7.65
N ARG A 51 23.57 -4.31 7.89
CA ARG A 51 24.23 -3.75 9.08
C ARG A 51 24.10 -2.21 9.10
N PRO A 52 23.99 -1.58 10.29
CA PRO A 52 23.90 -0.13 10.42
C PRO A 52 25.04 0.64 9.76
N THR A 53 26.24 0.05 9.69
CA THR A 53 27.45 0.63 9.11
C THR A 53 27.54 0.52 7.58
N SER A 54 26.57 -0.13 6.93
CA SER A 54 26.61 -0.33 5.48
C SER A 54 26.40 0.99 4.73
N PRO A 55 27.20 1.30 3.69
CA PRO A 55 27.03 2.51 2.87
C PRO A 55 25.69 2.54 2.11
N TRP A 56 25.04 1.38 1.94
CA TRP A 56 23.75 1.26 1.29
C TRP A 56 22.55 1.49 2.22
N LYS A 57 22.78 1.50 3.54
CA LYS A 57 21.72 1.60 4.56
C LYS A 57 20.81 2.80 4.35
N GLU A 58 21.40 3.98 4.09
CA GLU A 58 20.63 5.21 3.86
C GLU A 58 19.80 5.17 2.57
N ARG A 59 20.35 4.60 1.50
CA ARG A 59 19.62 4.46 0.23
C ARG A 59 18.44 3.50 0.39
N LEU A 60 18.66 2.35 1.03
CA LEU A 60 17.59 1.38 1.25
C LEU A 60 16.53 1.90 2.21
N ARG A 61 16.89 2.73 3.20
CA ARG A 61 15.91 3.42 4.04
C ARG A 61 14.96 4.30 3.20
N LYS A 62 15.49 5.04 2.24
CA LYS A 62 14.66 5.86 1.33
C LYS A 62 13.72 5.02 0.48
N TRP A 63 14.21 3.90 -0.04
CA TRP A 63 13.38 2.96 -0.81
C TRP A 63 12.33 2.26 0.05
N ASP A 64 12.65 1.89 1.30
CA ASP A 64 11.72 1.32 2.26
C ASP A 64 10.53 2.27 2.51
N HIS A 65 10.80 3.56 2.75
CA HIS A 65 9.75 4.57 2.89
C HIS A 65 8.98 4.82 1.59
N ALA A 66 9.66 4.92 0.45
CA ALA A 66 9.01 5.11 -0.85
C ALA A 66 8.08 3.93 -1.20
N ALA A 67 8.47 2.72 -0.85
CA ALA A 67 7.71 1.51 -1.15
C ALA A 67 6.37 1.42 -0.39
N ILE A 68 6.22 2.11 0.75
CA ILE A 68 4.94 2.22 1.46
C ILE A 68 3.89 2.93 0.59
N TYR A 69 4.27 4.00 -0.10
CA TYR A 69 3.37 4.69 -1.04
C TYR A 69 2.89 3.77 -2.17
N TRP A 70 3.80 2.97 -2.72
CA TRP A 70 3.47 2.00 -3.78
C TRP A 70 2.58 0.87 -3.28
N HIS A 71 2.79 0.44 -2.05
CA HIS A 71 1.93 -0.56 -1.41
C HIS A 71 0.50 -0.04 -1.28
N ILE A 72 0.33 1.19 -0.76
CA ILE A 72 -1.00 1.80 -0.60
C ILE A 72 -1.66 2.00 -1.97
N ALA A 73 -0.99 2.61 -2.94
CA ALA A 73 -1.56 2.83 -4.27
C ALA A 73 -1.85 1.50 -4.99
N GLY A 74 -0.99 0.50 -4.80
CA GLY A 74 -1.20 -0.85 -5.29
C GLY A 74 -2.47 -1.49 -4.73
N SER A 75 -2.71 -1.42 -3.41
CA SER A 75 -3.90 -2.00 -2.79
C SER A 75 -5.20 -1.33 -3.25
N TYR A 76 -5.15 -0.04 -3.60
CA TYR A 76 -6.28 0.66 -4.20
C TYR A 76 -6.57 0.24 -5.65
N SER A 77 -5.56 -0.25 -6.39
CA SER A 77 -5.70 -0.50 -7.82
C SER A 77 -6.80 -1.50 -8.18
N PRO A 78 -6.94 -2.68 -7.56
CA PRO A 78 -8.07 -3.57 -7.84
C PRO A 78 -9.41 -2.98 -7.39
N ILE A 79 -9.46 -2.24 -6.29
CA ILE A 79 -10.70 -1.61 -5.80
C ILE A 79 -11.19 -0.57 -6.81
N THR A 80 -10.30 0.28 -7.29
CA THR A 80 -10.64 1.40 -8.17
C THR A 80 -10.91 0.97 -9.61
N LEU A 81 -10.11 0.04 -10.15
CA LEU A 81 -10.19 -0.38 -11.55
C LEU A 81 -11.16 -1.53 -11.80
N VAL A 82 -11.57 -2.25 -10.76
CA VAL A 82 -12.53 -3.36 -10.88
C VAL A 82 -13.84 -3.01 -10.17
N ALA A 83 -13.80 -2.85 -8.85
CA ALA A 83 -15.02 -2.65 -8.07
C ALA A 83 -15.71 -1.31 -8.41
N LEU A 84 -14.97 -0.20 -8.39
CA LEU A 84 -15.53 1.14 -8.61
C LEU A 84 -15.60 1.56 -10.07
N ARG A 85 -15.17 0.72 -11.02
CA ARG A 85 -15.16 1.09 -12.44
C ARG A 85 -16.52 1.45 -13.00
N GLY A 86 -17.57 0.75 -12.54
CA GLY A 86 -18.97 0.98 -12.95
C GLY A 86 -19.71 2.07 -12.16
N GLU A 87 -19.11 2.59 -11.10
CA GLU A 87 -19.72 3.53 -10.15
C GLU A 87 -19.43 5.01 -10.52
N GLY A 88 -19.48 5.35 -11.79
CA GLY A 88 -19.19 6.70 -12.28
C GLY A 88 -17.71 7.08 -12.19
N PRO A 89 -17.37 8.35 -11.84
CA PRO A 89 -15.99 8.83 -11.88
C PRO A 89 -15.15 8.37 -10.68
N TRP A 90 -15.74 7.79 -9.65
CA TRP A 90 -15.08 7.54 -8.36
C TRP A 90 -13.86 6.64 -8.46
N GLY A 91 -13.94 5.56 -9.25
CA GLY A 91 -12.81 4.66 -9.46
C GLY A 91 -11.61 5.39 -10.06
N TRP A 92 -11.81 6.15 -11.12
CA TRP A 92 -10.75 6.89 -11.81
C TRP A 92 -10.18 8.03 -10.98
N LEU A 93 -11.02 8.79 -10.27
CA LEU A 93 -10.57 9.88 -9.41
C LEU A 93 -9.71 9.37 -8.26
N LEU A 94 -10.13 8.31 -7.58
CA LEU A 94 -9.34 7.70 -6.51
C LEU A 94 -8.04 7.09 -7.05
N PHE A 95 -8.09 6.38 -8.18
CA PHE A 95 -6.90 5.83 -8.81
C PHE A 95 -5.87 6.92 -9.11
N ALA A 96 -6.30 7.99 -9.81
CA ALA A 96 -5.43 9.12 -10.12
C ALA A 96 -4.88 9.79 -8.86
N PHE A 97 -5.70 9.98 -7.84
CA PHE A 97 -5.29 10.59 -6.58
C PHE A 97 -4.21 9.77 -5.87
N VAL A 98 -4.44 8.47 -5.63
CA VAL A 98 -3.48 7.64 -4.87
C VAL A 98 -2.17 7.45 -5.62
N TRP A 99 -2.21 7.31 -6.95
CA TRP A 99 -0.99 7.18 -7.75
C TRP A 99 -0.22 8.50 -7.87
N THR A 100 -0.91 9.65 -7.94
CA THR A 100 -0.24 10.96 -7.86
C THR A 100 0.45 11.15 -6.52
N CYS A 101 -0.21 10.80 -5.42
CA CYS A 101 0.39 10.82 -4.09
C CYS A 101 1.58 9.84 -3.99
N ALA A 102 1.48 8.65 -4.60
CA ALA A 102 2.55 7.67 -4.59
C ALA A 102 3.80 8.17 -5.35
N ILE A 103 3.62 8.77 -6.50
CA ILE A 103 4.72 9.37 -7.28
C ILE A 103 5.34 10.54 -6.50
N GLY A 104 4.53 11.48 -6.01
CA GLY A 104 4.98 12.63 -5.25
C GLY A 104 5.69 12.25 -3.96
N GLY A 105 5.12 11.29 -3.21
CA GLY A 105 5.71 10.75 -1.99
C GLY A 105 7.03 10.04 -2.24
N THR A 106 7.14 9.26 -3.31
CA THR A 106 8.38 8.61 -3.74
C THR A 106 9.47 9.64 -4.04
N ILE A 107 9.15 10.68 -4.81
CA ILE A 107 10.10 11.74 -5.13
C ILE A 107 10.55 12.46 -3.86
N SER A 108 9.63 12.72 -2.93
CA SER A 108 9.94 13.36 -1.64
C SER A 108 10.87 12.48 -0.80
N SER A 109 10.55 11.19 -0.66
CA SER A 109 11.36 10.25 0.13
C SER A 109 12.75 10.06 -0.44
N LEU A 110 12.90 10.01 -1.76
CA LEU A 110 14.20 9.86 -2.39
C LEU A 110 15.07 11.14 -2.29
N ARG A 111 14.44 12.32 -2.34
CA ARG A 111 15.18 13.61 -2.29
C ARG A 111 15.54 14.04 -0.87
N LYS A 112 14.59 14.05 0.06
CA LYS A 112 14.75 14.68 1.39
C LYS A 112 14.09 13.85 2.49
N LEU A 113 14.54 12.61 2.70
CA LEU A 113 14.06 11.83 3.83
C LEU A 113 14.61 12.44 5.13
N LYS A 114 13.75 13.13 5.88
CA LYS A 114 14.05 13.55 7.24
C LYS A 114 13.86 12.39 8.19
N PRO A 115 14.73 12.19 9.19
CA PRO A 115 14.47 11.23 10.24
C PRO A 115 13.13 11.59 10.92
N HIS A 116 12.19 10.62 10.97
CA HIS A 116 10.93 10.77 11.69
C HIS A 116 10.03 11.93 11.23
N SER A 117 9.70 11.96 9.94
CA SER A 117 8.79 12.96 9.39
C SER A 117 7.33 12.59 9.68
N ASN A 118 6.67 13.33 10.58
CA ASN A 118 5.21 13.20 10.80
C ASN A 118 4.40 13.50 9.52
N ILE A 119 4.97 14.28 8.59
CA ILE A 119 4.34 14.62 7.31
C ILE A 119 4.19 13.36 6.45
N GLU A 120 5.20 12.50 6.39
CA GLU A 120 5.11 11.23 5.63
C GLU A 120 4.04 10.33 6.22
N THR A 121 4.03 10.15 7.54
CA THR A 121 3.00 9.35 8.21
C THR A 121 1.60 9.91 7.96
N LEU A 122 1.43 11.24 8.02
CA LEU A 122 0.16 11.89 7.73
C LEU A 122 -0.28 11.67 6.28
N THR A 123 0.67 11.70 5.34
CA THR A 123 0.39 11.43 3.91
C THR A 123 -0.04 9.97 3.71
N TYR A 124 0.62 9.01 4.34
CA TYR A 124 0.22 7.60 4.28
C TYR A 124 -1.20 7.39 4.82
N VAL A 125 -1.50 7.95 6.00
CA VAL A 125 -2.82 7.86 6.61
C VAL A 125 -3.87 8.54 5.74
N GLY A 126 -3.57 9.73 5.20
CA GLY A 126 -4.48 10.45 4.29
C GLY A 126 -4.79 9.64 3.02
N MET A 127 -3.76 9.02 2.41
CA MET A 127 -3.97 8.11 1.28
C MET A 127 -4.84 6.91 1.68
N GLY A 128 -4.52 6.25 2.80
CA GLY A 128 -5.27 5.08 3.26
C GLY A 128 -6.73 5.38 3.59
N LEU A 129 -7.03 6.57 4.09
CA LEU A 129 -8.39 7.01 4.41
C LEU A 129 -9.16 7.57 3.21
N SER A 130 -8.51 7.80 2.07
CA SER A 130 -9.16 8.40 0.89
C SER A 130 -10.31 7.55 0.33
N VAL A 131 -10.33 6.24 0.58
CA VAL A 131 -11.46 5.35 0.22
C VAL A 131 -12.79 5.80 0.84
N LEU A 132 -12.76 6.50 1.99
CA LEU A 132 -13.95 7.00 2.66
C LEU A 132 -14.72 8.02 1.80
N VAL A 133 -14.06 8.73 0.90
CA VAL A 133 -14.70 9.66 -0.03
C VAL A 133 -15.61 8.92 -1.03
N ALA A 134 -15.25 7.70 -1.40
CA ALA A 134 -16.04 6.84 -2.28
C ALA A 134 -16.71 5.68 -1.52
N PHE A 135 -16.89 5.80 -0.20
CA PHE A 135 -17.41 4.70 0.62
C PHE A 135 -18.83 4.29 0.21
N LYS A 136 -19.70 5.26 -0.10
CA LYS A 136 -21.06 4.98 -0.56
C LYS A 136 -21.08 4.22 -1.90
N PRO A 137 -20.39 4.66 -2.97
CA PRO A 137 -20.22 3.86 -4.19
C PRO A 137 -19.62 2.47 -3.92
N LEU A 138 -18.65 2.37 -3.02
CA LEU A 138 -18.03 1.09 -2.67
C LEU A 138 -19.03 0.10 -2.07
N LEU A 139 -19.91 0.56 -1.15
CA LEU A 139 -20.98 -0.28 -0.57
C LEU A 139 -21.96 -0.81 -1.62
N HIS A 140 -22.15 -0.11 -2.73
CA HIS A 140 -22.99 -0.56 -3.83
C HIS A 140 -22.27 -1.54 -4.75
N ALA A 141 -20.95 -1.39 -4.89
CA ALA A 141 -20.14 -2.12 -5.86
C ALA A 141 -19.71 -3.51 -5.39
N VAL A 142 -19.57 -3.73 -4.07
CA VAL A 142 -19.01 -4.97 -3.52
C VAL A 142 -19.88 -5.55 -2.41
N GLU A 143 -19.73 -6.86 -2.19
CA GLU A 143 -20.41 -7.54 -1.09
C GLU A 143 -19.96 -7.03 0.29
N VAL A 144 -20.85 -7.10 1.28
CA VAL A 144 -20.59 -6.67 2.66
C VAL A 144 -19.35 -7.33 3.27
N SER A 145 -19.11 -8.60 2.92
CA SER A 145 -17.90 -9.33 3.34
C SER A 145 -16.61 -8.67 2.84
N SER A 146 -16.60 -8.21 1.60
CA SER A 146 -15.45 -7.50 1.01
C SER A 146 -15.24 -6.15 1.69
N VAL A 147 -16.32 -5.42 1.98
CA VAL A 147 -16.24 -4.15 2.74
C VAL A 147 -15.65 -4.38 4.11
N ALA A 148 -16.05 -5.46 4.82
CA ALA A 148 -15.51 -5.79 6.13
C ALA A 148 -13.99 -6.03 6.09
N TRP A 149 -13.48 -6.70 5.06
CA TRP A 149 -12.04 -6.89 4.87
C TRP A 149 -11.30 -5.58 4.57
N ILE A 150 -11.88 -4.71 3.74
CA ILE A 150 -11.31 -3.38 3.45
C ILE A 150 -11.23 -2.52 4.73
N ILE A 151 -12.28 -2.56 5.57
CA ILE A 151 -12.29 -1.87 6.86
C ILE A 151 -11.23 -2.47 7.79
N ALA A 152 -11.13 -3.80 7.88
CA ALA A 152 -10.14 -4.46 8.70
C ALA A 152 -8.71 -4.08 8.29
N GLU A 153 -8.41 -4.06 6.98
CA GLU A 153 -7.13 -3.60 6.44
C GLU A 153 -6.86 -2.14 6.85
N GLY A 154 -7.84 -1.25 6.68
CA GLY A 154 -7.73 0.16 7.07
C GLY A 154 -7.45 0.35 8.56
N VAL A 155 -8.13 -0.40 9.43
CA VAL A 155 -7.91 -0.37 10.89
C VAL A 155 -6.50 -0.84 11.23
N MET A 156 -6.04 -1.95 10.64
CA MET A 156 -4.69 -2.46 10.85
C MET A 156 -3.63 -1.46 10.38
N PHE A 157 -3.85 -0.83 9.21
CA PHE A 157 -2.97 0.19 8.67
C PHE A 157 -2.86 1.41 9.58
N VAL A 158 -3.99 1.99 10.03
CA VAL A 158 -4.00 3.14 10.95
C VAL A 158 -3.35 2.77 12.29
N THR A 159 -3.65 1.60 12.81
CA THR A 159 -3.03 1.09 14.04
C THR A 159 -1.51 1.01 13.88
N GLY A 160 -1.01 0.44 12.79
CA GLY A 160 0.41 0.41 12.46
C GLY A 160 1.03 1.81 12.40
N ALA A 161 0.37 2.76 11.72
CA ALA A 161 0.84 4.15 11.63
C ALA A 161 0.92 4.85 12.99
N VAL A 162 -0.05 4.59 13.88
CA VAL A 162 -0.02 5.08 15.27
C VAL A 162 1.16 4.51 16.04
N PHE A 163 1.40 3.19 15.97
CA PHE A 163 2.57 2.58 16.60
C PHE A 163 3.88 3.11 16.05
N TYR A 164 3.96 3.36 14.75
CA TYR A 164 5.12 3.97 14.12
C TYR A 164 5.39 5.40 14.64
N SER A 165 4.35 6.19 14.87
CA SER A 165 4.48 7.56 15.38
C SER A 165 4.84 7.63 16.87
N LEU A 166 4.55 6.57 17.64
CA LEU A 166 4.83 6.48 19.08
C LEU A 166 6.28 6.07 19.38
N HIS A 167 7.25 6.82 18.88
CA HIS A 167 8.69 6.52 18.94
C HIS A 167 9.28 6.32 20.35
N ARG A 168 8.61 6.74 21.39
CA ARG A 168 9.08 6.67 22.78
C ARG A 168 8.97 5.29 23.45
N ARG A 169 8.29 4.32 22.86
CA ARG A 169 8.12 3.00 23.46
C ARG A 169 9.05 1.96 22.87
N ARG A 170 9.78 1.24 23.73
CA ARG A 170 10.88 0.31 23.44
C ARG A 170 10.58 -0.80 22.43
N TYR A 171 9.32 -1.10 22.14
CA TYR A 171 8.85 -2.17 21.24
C TYR A 171 7.93 -1.69 20.11
N SER A 172 7.67 -0.39 19.98
CA SER A 172 6.73 0.13 18.96
C SER A 172 7.17 -0.18 17.53
N HIS A 173 8.46 -0.18 17.26
CA HIS A 173 9.01 -0.47 15.95
C HIS A 173 8.86 -1.95 15.54
N THR A 174 8.93 -2.88 16.50
CA THR A 174 8.75 -4.33 16.25
C THR A 174 7.31 -4.70 15.95
N VAL A 175 6.35 -3.97 16.52
CA VAL A 175 4.91 -4.18 16.28
C VAL A 175 4.47 -3.63 14.92
N PHE A 176 5.14 -2.58 14.43
CA PHE A 176 4.84 -2.00 13.11
C PHE A 176 5.17 -2.94 11.95
N HIS A 177 6.22 -3.77 12.05
CA HIS A 177 6.69 -4.72 11.04
C HIS A 177 6.16 -6.14 11.26
#